data_8bdf73abf5c77754a700473990754165
#
_entry.id   8bdf73abf5c77754a700473990754165
#
_cell.length_a   1.000
_cell.length_b   1.000
_cell.length_c   1.000
_cell.angle_alpha   90.00
_cell.angle_beta   90.00
_cell.angle_gamma   90.00
#
_symmetry.space_group_name_H-M   'P 1'
#
loop_
_entity.id
_entity.type
_entity.pdbx_description
1 polymer ?
#
loop_
_entity_poly.entity_id
_entity_poly.type
_entity_poly.pdbx_seq_one_letter_code
_entity_poly.pdbx_strand_id
1 'polypeptide(L)'
;MIETITAVNQAVNQFIWGVPAMVCIIGVGLLLSVRTGFLQIRKFPYAIKTTIGRMFRKKDASDGAMTPFQAVCTALAGTVGTGNIAGVAGAIAIGGPGAVFWMWCSALLGMCTKFAEVTLAVHYRERSETGEWVGGPMYYIKNGLSKHWQFLAVLYSLFGVLTVFGTGNATQVNTIVAAIDTALLEYGVVGGGALSTLNLVVGIAVAMLVAMVLLGGIKRIGSVSEKLV
;
A
#
# COMPACT_ATOMS: atom_id res chain seq x y z
N MET A 1 -5.60 -33.77 2.62
CA MET A 1 -4.50 -32.85 2.97
C MET A 1 -4.71 -31.44 2.45
N ILE A 2 -4.95 -31.22 1.15
CA ILE A 2 -5.21 -29.86 0.58
C ILE A 2 -6.47 -29.26 1.19
N GLU A 3 -7.55 -30.00 1.29
CA GLU A 3 -8.82 -29.53 1.90
C GLU A 3 -8.65 -29.10 3.36
N THR A 4 -7.87 -29.87 4.13
CA THR A 4 -7.58 -29.53 5.53
C THR A 4 -6.79 -28.21 5.63
N ILE A 5 -5.77 -28.05 4.76
CA ILE A 5 -4.97 -26.82 4.70
C ILE A 5 -5.85 -25.64 4.31
N THR A 6 -6.72 -25.82 3.32
CA THR A 6 -7.65 -24.77 2.87
C THR A 6 -8.64 -24.38 3.98
N ALA A 7 -9.20 -25.36 4.68
CA ALA A 7 -10.13 -25.10 5.79
C ALA A 7 -9.44 -24.35 6.96
N VAL A 8 -8.23 -24.75 7.34
CA VAL A 8 -7.44 -24.05 8.37
C VAL A 8 -7.11 -22.63 7.91
N ASN A 9 -6.66 -22.45 6.68
CA ASN A 9 -6.36 -21.14 6.13
C ASN A 9 -7.60 -20.23 6.12
N GLN A 10 -8.75 -20.73 5.73
CA GLN A 10 -10.02 -19.98 5.76
C GLN A 10 -10.40 -19.58 7.18
N ALA A 11 -10.32 -20.50 8.14
CA ALA A 11 -10.63 -20.20 9.54
C ALA A 11 -9.69 -19.13 10.13
N VAL A 12 -8.39 -19.25 9.88
CA VAL A 12 -7.39 -18.26 10.30
C VAL A 12 -7.64 -16.89 9.64
N ASN A 13 -7.92 -16.89 8.34
CA ASN A 13 -8.19 -15.67 7.60
C ASN A 13 -9.45 -14.96 8.11
N GLN A 14 -10.54 -15.69 8.31
CA GLN A 14 -11.78 -15.14 8.88
C GLN A 14 -11.59 -14.60 10.30
N PHE A 15 -10.79 -15.27 11.11
CA PHE A 15 -10.47 -14.80 12.46
C PHE A 15 -9.65 -13.51 12.42
N ILE A 16 -8.55 -13.49 11.65
CA ILE A 16 -7.64 -12.34 11.59
C ILE A 16 -8.33 -11.12 10.98
N TRP A 17 -8.97 -11.27 9.83
CA TRP A 17 -9.62 -10.16 9.10
C TRP A 17 -11.05 -9.87 9.57
N GLY A 18 -11.55 -10.61 10.53
CA GLY A 18 -12.84 -10.37 11.16
C GLY A 18 -12.82 -9.26 12.20
N VAL A 19 -13.55 -9.48 13.28
CA VAL A 19 -13.69 -8.54 14.40
C VAL A 19 -12.33 -8.09 14.99
N PRO A 20 -11.32 -8.98 15.20
CA PRO A 20 -10.05 -8.55 15.78
C PRO A 20 -9.33 -7.47 14.96
N ALA A 21 -9.22 -7.65 13.64
CA ALA A 21 -8.59 -6.64 12.80
C ALA A 21 -9.37 -5.32 12.79
N MET A 22 -10.70 -5.39 12.70
CA MET A 22 -11.54 -4.19 12.75
C MET A 22 -11.36 -3.42 14.06
N VAL A 23 -11.39 -4.12 15.19
CA VAL A 23 -11.18 -3.51 16.52
C VAL A 23 -9.79 -2.88 16.63
N CYS A 24 -8.75 -3.56 16.15
CA CYS A 24 -7.39 -3.03 16.17
C CYS A 24 -7.26 -1.80 15.27
N ILE A 25 -7.72 -1.85 14.04
CA ILE A 25 -7.56 -0.75 13.08
C ILE A 25 -8.35 0.48 13.52
N ILE A 26 -9.63 0.31 13.85
CA ILE A 26 -10.49 1.40 14.28
C ILE A 26 -10.06 1.89 15.66
N GLY A 27 -9.76 0.99 16.60
CA GLY A 27 -9.35 1.31 17.95
C GLY A 27 -8.05 2.10 18.01
N VAL A 28 -7.03 1.69 17.27
CA VAL A 28 -5.77 2.44 17.17
C VAL A 28 -5.99 3.79 16.50
N GLY A 29 -6.75 3.84 15.40
CA GLY A 29 -7.09 5.09 14.73
C GLY A 29 -7.82 6.08 15.62
N LEU A 30 -8.80 5.61 16.41
CA LEU A 30 -9.53 6.40 17.37
C LEU A 30 -8.63 6.86 18.54
N LEU A 31 -7.86 5.95 19.12
CA LEU A 31 -6.91 6.27 20.19
C LEU A 31 -5.92 7.37 19.76
N LEU A 32 -5.34 7.25 18.59
CA LEU A 32 -4.41 8.23 18.05
C LEU A 32 -5.12 9.55 17.75
N SER A 33 -6.33 9.52 17.20
CA SER A 33 -7.12 10.72 16.93
C SER A 33 -7.42 11.50 18.21
N VAL A 34 -7.83 10.82 19.28
CA VAL A 34 -8.07 11.45 20.59
C VAL A 34 -6.78 11.96 21.20
N ARG A 35 -5.71 11.15 21.23
CA ARG A 35 -4.41 11.52 21.80
C ARG A 35 -3.77 12.72 21.11
N THR A 36 -3.95 12.87 19.79
CA THR A 36 -3.42 14.00 19.02
C THR A 36 -4.37 15.19 18.92
N GLY A 37 -5.54 15.12 19.59
CA GLY A 37 -6.55 16.17 19.56
C GLY A 37 -7.15 16.37 18.17
N PHE A 38 -7.52 15.29 17.50
CA PHE A 38 -8.08 15.28 16.13
C PHE A 38 -7.24 16.06 15.13
N LEU A 39 -5.94 15.77 15.13
CA LEU A 39 -4.95 16.46 14.30
C LEU A 39 -5.33 16.48 12.81
N GLN A 40 -5.90 15.39 12.31
CA GLN A 40 -6.34 15.24 10.92
C GLN A 40 -7.40 16.30 10.52
N ILE A 41 -8.24 16.74 11.45
CA ILE A 41 -9.24 17.80 11.20
C ILE A 41 -8.62 19.17 11.45
N ARG A 42 -8.01 19.35 12.62
CA ARG A 42 -7.47 20.63 13.07
C ARG A 42 -6.34 21.18 12.18
N LYS A 43 -5.49 20.30 11.67
CA LYS A 43 -4.35 20.69 10.83
C LYS A 43 -4.57 20.46 9.33
N PHE A 44 -5.77 20.05 8.93
CA PHE A 44 -6.10 19.76 7.53
C PHE A 44 -5.83 20.96 6.59
N PRO A 45 -6.30 22.19 6.88
CA PRO A 45 -6.03 23.34 6.02
C PRO A 45 -4.52 23.64 5.90
N TYR A 46 -3.80 23.52 7.00
CA TYR A 46 -2.35 23.70 7.02
C TYR A 46 -1.63 22.62 6.20
N ALA A 47 -2.05 21.36 6.33
CA ALA A 47 -1.47 20.25 5.59
C ALA A 47 -1.66 20.45 4.08
N ILE A 48 -2.87 20.78 3.63
CA ILE A 48 -3.15 21.05 2.22
C ILE A 48 -2.30 22.23 1.71
N LYS A 49 -2.31 23.37 2.40
CA LYS A 49 -1.54 24.53 1.99
C LYS A 49 -0.04 24.23 1.89
N THR A 50 0.49 23.47 2.83
CA THR A 50 1.92 23.12 2.86
C THR A 50 2.27 22.09 1.78
N THR A 51 1.43 21.07 1.58
CA THR A 51 1.68 20.03 0.58
C THR A 51 1.58 20.61 -0.82
N ILE A 52 0.47 21.25 -1.16
CA ILE A 52 0.28 21.88 -2.47
C ILE A 52 1.33 22.96 -2.71
N GLY A 53 1.61 23.82 -1.72
CA GLY A 53 2.61 24.86 -1.86
C GLY A 53 4.05 24.32 -2.05
N ARG A 54 4.35 23.12 -1.56
CA ARG A 54 5.65 22.46 -1.79
C ARG A 54 5.70 21.68 -3.08
N MET A 55 4.59 21.12 -3.55
CA MET A 55 4.52 20.38 -4.81
C MET A 55 4.96 21.23 -6.01
N PHE A 56 4.58 22.51 -6.01
CA PHE A 56 4.91 23.44 -7.11
C PHE A 56 6.25 24.15 -6.93
N ARG A 57 6.97 23.93 -5.83
CA ARG A 57 8.31 24.49 -5.67
C ARG A 57 9.33 23.52 -6.26
N LYS A 58 10.02 23.95 -7.32
CA LYS A 58 11.24 23.31 -7.80
C LYS A 58 12.31 23.43 -6.71
N LYS A 59 12.44 22.44 -5.87
CA LYS A 59 13.59 22.26 -5.00
C LYS A 59 14.38 21.08 -5.57
N ASP A 60 15.65 21.34 -5.84
CA ASP A 60 16.58 20.27 -6.16
C ASP A 60 16.64 19.29 -4.99
N ALA A 61 16.59 18.00 -5.30
CA ALA A 61 16.74 16.95 -4.30
C ALA A 61 18.15 17.04 -3.72
N SER A 62 18.27 17.49 -2.46
CA SER A 62 19.53 17.46 -1.76
C SER A 62 19.91 16.01 -1.44
N ASP A 63 21.15 15.64 -1.68
CA ASP A 63 21.76 14.34 -1.30
C ASP A 63 21.03 13.06 -1.76
N GLY A 64 20.60 13.00 -3.01
CA GLY A 64 20.04 11.76 -3.54
C GLY A 64 18.63 11.41 -3.09
N ALA A 65 17.99 12.29 -2.32
CA ALA A 65 16.59 12.17 -1.91
C ALA A 65 15.64 12.51 -3.07
N MET A 66 14.42 11.98 -3.01
CA MET A 66 13.34 12.34 -3.95
C MET A 66 12.84 13.77 -3.69
N THR A 67 12.37 14.43 -4.75
CA THR A 67 11.67 15.71 -4.59
C THR A 67 10.35 15.51 -3.82
N PRO A 68 9.82 16.54 -3.15
CA PRO A 68 8.53 16.43 -2.47
C PRO A 68 7.39 15.95 -3.38
N PHE A 69 7.39 16.36 -4.63
CA PHE A 69 6.41 15.92 -5.62
C PHE A 69 6.57 14.45 -5.96
N GLN A 70 7.79 13.99 -6.23
CA GLN A 70 8.09 12.57 -6.47
C GLN A 70 7.71 11.69 -5.28
N ALA A 71 7.94 12.16 -4.05
CA ALA A 71 7.55 11.44 -2.84
C ALA A 71 6.03 11.28 -2.74
N VAL A 72 5.25 12.31 -3.06
CA VAL A 72 3.78 12.22 -3.09
C VAL A 72 3.31 11.28 -4.20
N CYS A 73 3.84 11.39 -5.41
CA CYS A 73 3.49 10.51 -6.52
C CYS A 73 3.83 9.04 -6.22
N THR A 74 5.01 8.80 -5.63
CA THR A 74 5.42 7.44 -5.22
C THR A 74 4.51 6.88 -4.12
N ALA A 75 4.13 7.70 -3.15
CA ALA A 75 3.19 7.30 -2.10
C ALA A 75 1.80 6.99 -2.66
N LEU A 76 1.30 7.79 -3.60
CA LEU A 76 0.04 7.53 -4.30
C LEU A 76 0.13 6.25 -5.13
N ALA A 77 1.18 6.06 -5.91
CA ALA A 77 1.39 4.85 -6.71
C ALA A 77 1.48 3.58 -5.83
N GLY A 78 2.07 3.68 -4.64
CA GLY A 78 2.12 2.56 -3.68
C GLY A 78 0.82 2.33 -2.92
N THR A 79 -0.08 3.30 -2.87
CA THR A 79 -1.35 3.23 -2.13
C THR A 79 -2.51 2.85 -3.04
N VAL A 80 -2.53 3.38 -4.27
CA VAL A 80 -3.57 3.08 -5.24
C VAL A 80 -3.29 1.72 -5.88
N GLY A 81 -4.14 0.76 -5.59
CA GLY A 81 -4.05 -0.59 -6.11
C GLY A 81 -5.42 -1.14 -6.48
N THR A 82 -5.48 -2.40 -6.84
CA THR A 82 -6.74 -3.10 -7.19
C THR A 82 -7.78 -3.07 -6.08
N GLY A 83 -7.35 -3.00 -4.82
CA GLY A 83 -8.23 -2.85 -3.66
C GLY A 83 -9.06 -1.57 -3.69
N ASN A 84 -8.53 -0.48 -4.24
CA ASN A 84 -9.25 0.80 -4.33
C ASN A 84 -10.30 0.82 -5.47
N ILE A 85 -10.25 -0.12 -6.38
CA ILE A 85 -11.19 -0.24 -7.51
C ILE A 85 -12.07 -1.47 -7.28
N ALA A 86 -11.53 -2.66 -7.43
CA ALA A 86 -12.28 -3.91 -7.31
C ALA A 86 -12.77 -4.17 -5.86
N GLY A 87 -11.96 -3.85 -4.86
CA GLY A 87 -12.33 -3.99 -3.45
C GLY A 87 -13.46 -3.04 -3.04
N VAL A 88 -13.46 -1.81 -3.52
CA VAL A 88 -14.54 -0.84 -3.28
C VAL A 88 -15.82 -1.27 -4.00
N ALA A 89 -15.72 -1.71 -5.25
CA ALA A 89 -16.88 -2.24 -6.00
C ALA A 89 -17.50 -3.45 -5.27
N GLY A 90 -16.66 -4.38 -4.79
CA GLY A 90 -17.11 -5.53 -4.00
C GLY A 90 -17.78 -5.12 -2.68
N ALA A 91 -17.21 -4.14 -1.97
CA ALA A 91 -17.79 -3.63 -0.73
C ALA A 91 -19.17 -2.98 -0.96
N ILE A 92 -19.34 -2.25 -2.07
CA ILE A 92 -20.63 -1.66 -2.45
C ILE A 92 -21.63 -2.75 -2.83
N ALA A 93 -21.19 -3.77 -3.57
CA ALA A 93 -22.05 -4.89 -3.98
C ALA A 93 -22.60 -5.68 -2.77
N ILE A 94 -21.79 -5.83 -1.70
CA ILE A 94 -22.20 -6.57 -0.49
C ILE A 94 -22.93 -5.66 0.51
N GLY A 95 -22.41 -4.46 0.76
CA GLY A 95 -22.87 -3.57 1.81
C GLY A 95 -23.79 -2.42 1.32
N GLY A 96 -24.07 -2.35 0.03
CA GLY A 96 -24.84 -1.27 -0.58
C GLY A 96 -24.16 0.10 -0.48
N PRO A 97 -24.88 1.20 -0.78
CA PRO A 97 -24.34 2.57 -0.74
C PRO A 97 -23.78 3.00 0.62
N GLY A 98 -24.31 2.42 1.72
CA GLY A 98 -23.84 2.67 3.07
C GLY A 98 -22.38 2.27 3.30
N ALA A 99 -21.84 1.35 2.51
CA ALA A 99 -20.43 0.97 2.58
C ALA A 99 -19.50 2.17 2.33
N VAL A 100 -19.86 3.06 1.40
CA VAL A 100 -19.07 4.27 1.08
C VAL A 100 -18.99 5.21 2.29
N PHE A 101 -20.10 5.41 2.98
CA PHE A 101 -20.11 6.23 4.20
C PHE A 101 -19.16 5.68 5.27
N TRP A 102 -19.21 4.37 5.53
CA TRP A 102 -18.34 3.75 6.52
C TRP A 102 -16.86 3.73 6.08
N MET A 103 -16.59 3.61 4.78
CA MET A 103 -15.24 3.79 4.25
C MET A 103 -14.70 5.20 4.53
N TRP A 104 -15.51 6.25 4.39
CA TRP A 104 -15.09 7.61 4.75
C TRP A 104 -14.82 7.76 6.25
N CYS A 105 -15.69 7.21 7.10
CA CYS A 105 -15.46 7.20 8.55
C CYS A 105 -14.15 6.50 8.91
N SER A 106 -13.90 5.33 8.33
CA SER A 106 -12.64 4.59 8.53
C SER A 106 -11.43 5.36 8.01
N ALA A 107 -11.54 6.03 6.85
CA ALA A 107 -10.46 6.82 6.28
C ALA A 107 -10.07 7.99 7.18
N LEU A 108 -11.04 8.69 7.79
CA LEU A 108 -10.76 9.78 8.74
C LEU A 108 -9.91 9.31 9.94
N LEU A 109 -10.20 8.12 10.47
CA LEU A 109 -9.40 7.52 11.54
C LEU A 109 -8.04 7.04 11.03
N GLY A 110 -8.02 6.44 9.84
CA GLY A 110 -6.81 5.97 9.16
C GLY A 110 -5.80 7.07 8.87
N MET A 111 -6.26 8.31 8.61
CA MET A 111 -5.37 9.46 8.43
C MET A 111 -4.45 9.67 9.63
N CYS A 112 -4.97 9.53 10.85
CA CYS A 112 -4.17 9.72 12.07
C CYS A 112 -3.20 8.58 12.29
N THR A 113 -3.61 7.34 11.99
CA THR A 113 -2.73 6.17 12.03
C THR A 113 -1.57 6.32 11.05
N LYS A 114 -1.87 6.75 9.82
CA LYS A 114 -0.85 6.98 8.78
C LYS A 114 0.10 8.13 9.13
N PHE A 115 -0.42 9.19 9.72
CA PHE A 115 0.41 10.28 10.24
C PHE A 115 1.40 9.80 11.31
N ALA A 116 0.94 8.98 12.25
CA ALA A 116 1.81 8.42 13.29
C ALA A 116 2.87 7.48 12.69
N GLU A 117 2.48 6.60 11.77
CA GLU A 117 3.37 5.68 11.08
C GLU A 117 4.50 6.43 10.35
N VAL A 118 4.16 7.41 9.53
CA VAL A 118 5.13 8.19 8.76
C VAL A 118 6.04 9.01 9.69
N THR A 119 5.48 9.59 10.75
CA THR A 119 6.26 10.36 11.73
C THR A 119 7.28 9.47 12.42
N LEU A 120 6.88 8.27 12.86
CA LEU A 120 7.78 7.30 13.48
C LEU A 120 8.85 6.80 12.49
N ALA A 121 8.45 6.53 11.25
CA ALA A 121 9.36 6.07 10.21
C ALA A 121 10.46 7.11 9.90
N VAL A 122 10.12 8.40 9.89
CA VAL A 122 11.08 9.48 9.68
C VAL A 122 11.93 9.73 10.92
N HIS A 123 11.33 9.63 12.12
CA HIS A 123 12.06 9.89 13.38
C HIS A 123 13.11 8.82 13.67
N TYR A 124 12.82 7.56 13.42
CA TYR A 124 13.69 6.41 13.71
C TYR A 124 14.46 5.90 12.48
N ARG A 125 14.51 6.65 11.38
CA ARG A 125 15.29 6.28 10.21
C ARG A 125 16.79 6.27 10.51
N GLU A 126 17.51 5.38 9.86
CA GLU A 126 18.98 5.24 9.96
C GLU A 126 19.63 5.47 8.60
N ARG A 127 20.94 5.69 8.58
CA ARG A 127 21.73 5.64 7.35
C ARG A 127 22.25 4.22 7.16
N SER A 128 22.00 3.66 5.96
CA SER A 128 22.59 2.39 5.56
C SER A 128 24.10 2.52 5.38
N GLU A 129 24.80 1.38 5.30
CA GLU A 129 26.23 1.32 4.96
C GLU A 129 26.54 1.99 3.61
N THR A 130 25.59 2.02 2.69
CA THR A 130 25.68 2.73 1.40
C THR A 130 25.42 4.24 1.49
N GLY A 131 25.14 4.77 2.70
CA GLY A 131 24.85 6.18 2.94
C GLY A 131 23.40 6.61 2.63
N GLU A 132 22.54 5.69 2.17
CA GLU A 132 21.14 5.95 1.90
C GLU A 132 20.29 5.95 3.18
N TRP A 133 19.21 6.74 3.19
CA TRP A 133 18.25 6.73 4.28
C TRP A 133 17.34 5.50 4.20
N VAL A 134 17.32 4.72 5.26
CA VAL A 134 16.46 3.56 5.45
C VAL A 134 15.57 3.75 6.68
N GLY A 135 14.33 3.33 6.59
CA GLY A 135 13.33 3.51 7.65
C GLY A 135 12.14 2.58 7.45
N GLY A 136 11.13 2.74 8.27
CA GLY A 136 9.92 1.96 8.23
C GLY A 136 9.62 1.23 9.53
N PRO A 137 8.59 0.36 9.55
CA PRO A 137 8.14 -0.29 10.76
C PRO A 137 9.22 -1.09 11.50
N MET A 138 10.07 -1.82 10.77
CA MET A 138 11.17 -2.57 11.37
C MET A 138 12.15 -1.67 12.14
N TYR A 139 12.42 -0.46 11.64
CA TYR A 139 13.35 0.47 12.26
C TYR A 139 12.77 1.16 13.49
N TYR A 140 11.50 1.62 13.45
CA TYR A 140 10.94 2.22 14.64
C TYR A 140 10.58 1.20 15.73
N ILE A 141 10.34 -0.06 15.38
CA ILE A 141 10.23 -1.14 16.36
C ILE A 141 11.60 -1.42 17.00
N LYS A 142 12.65 -1.55 16.17
CA LYS A 142 14.03 -1.81 16.64
C LYS A 142 14.54 -0.70 17.54
N ASN A 143 14.35 0.56 17.16
CA ASN A 143 14.96 1.73 17.80
C ASN A 143 14.06 2.40 18.84
N GLY A 144 12.74 2.22 18.74
CA GLY A 144 11.76 2.85 19.62
C GLY A 144 11.31 1.99 20.78
N LEU A 145 11.46 0.67 20.69
CA LEU A 145 11.05 -0.25 21.73
C LEU A 145 12.25 -0.78 22.53
N SER A 146 11.98 -1.26 23.75
CA SER A 146 12.99 -1.91 24.58
C SER A 146 13.50 -3.21 23.95
N LYS A 147 14.69 -3.66 24.36
CA LYS A 147 15.38 -4.84 23.81
C LYS A 147 14.50 -6.10 23.78
N HIS A 148 13.61 -6.27 24.75
CA HIS A 148 12.69 -7.42 24.81
C HIS A 148 11.70 -7.50 23.65
N TRP A 149 11.36 -6.37 23.03
CA TRP A 149 10.40 -6.28 21.94
C TRP A 149 11.04 -6.23 20.55
N GLN A 150 12.36 -6.24 20.46
CA GLN A 150 13.06 -6.15 19.16
C GLN A 150 12.81 -7.35 18.24
N PHE A 151 12.43 -8.51 18.80
CA PHE A 151 12.04 -9.67 18.00
C PHE A 151 10.86 -9.36 17.07
N LEU A 152 9.97 -8.40 17.44
CA LEU A 152 8.88 -7.96 16.59
C LEU A 152 9.38 -7.29 15.30
N ALA A 153 10.52 -6.63 15.31
CA ALA A 153 11.11 -6.05 14.10
C ALA A 153 11.52 -7.16 13.12
N VAL A 154 12.09 -8.25 13.62
CA VAL A 154 12.47 -9.41 12.81
C VAL A 154 11.23 -10.10 12.25
N LEU A 155 10.20 -10.34 13.10
CA LEU A 155 8.93 -10.93 12.65
C LEU A 155 8.26 -10.06 11.60
N TYR A 156 8.21 -8.76 11.80
CA TYR A 156 7.64 -7.82 10.82
C TYR A 156 8.37 -7.91 9.48
N SER A 157 9.71 -7.92 9.51
CA SER A 157 10.52 -8.03 8.29
C SER A 157 10.30 -9.37 7.59
N LEU A 158 10.27 -10.47 8.33
CA LEU A 158 10.02 -11.80 7.78
C LEU A 158 8.64 -11.88 7.11
N PHE A 159 7.58 -11.46 7.81
CA PHE A 159 6.24 -11.45 7.24
C PHE A 159 6.12 -10.46 6.07
N GLY A 160 6.83 -9.32 6.13
CA GLY A 160 6.90 -8.38 5.03
C GLY A 160 7.47 -9.01 3.75
N VAL A 161 8.57 -9.75 3.86
CA VAL A 161 9.15 -10.50 2.73
C VAL A 161 8.17 -11.54 2.19
N LEU A 162 7.55 -12.33 3.06
CA LEU A 162 6.58 -13.35 2.65
C LEU A 162 5.35 -12.75 1.96
N THR A 163 4.87 -11.59 2.44
CA THR A 163 3.70 -10.90 1.89
C THR A 163 3.93 -10.41 0.47
N VAL A 164 5.15 -10.02 0.12
CA VAL A 164 5.49 -9.56 -1.25
C VAL A 164 5.19 -10.63 -2.31
N PHE A 165 5.44 -11.90 -2.01
CA PHE A 165 5.16 -12.99 -2.94
C PHE A 165 3.66 -13.22 -3.19
N GLY A 166 2.80 -12.93 -2.22
CA GLY A 166 1.36 -13.18 -2.28
C GLY A 166 0.56 -11.93 -2.66
N THR A 167 0.22 -11.14 -1.66
CA THR A 167 -0.73 -10.03 -1.79
C THR A 167 -0.20 -8.81 -2.53
N GLY A 168 1.10 -8.58 -2.48
CA GLY A 168 1.70 -7.38 -3.08
C GLY A 168 1.73 -7.39 -4.60
N ASN A 169 1.87 -8.54 -5.22
CA ASN A 169 2.07 -8.66 -6.66
C ASN A 169 1.04 -9.58 -7.33
N ALA A 170 0.89 -10.82 -6.85
CA ALA A 170 0.08 -11.83 -7.52
C ALA A 170 -1.39 -11.41 -7.68
N THR A 171 -2.01 -10.82 -6.65
CA THR A 171 -3.40 -10.35 -6.71
C THR A 171 -3.58 -9.19 -7.68
N GLN A 172 -2.62 -8.27 -7.77
CA GLN A 172 -2.69 -7.12 -8.67
C GLN A 172 -2.56 -7.56 -10.13
N VAL A 173 -1.57 -8.41 -10.43
CA VAL A 173 -1.39 -8.94 -11.78
C VAL A 173 -2.60 -9.75 -12.22
N ASN A 174 -3.14 -10.61 -11.34
CA ASN A 174 -4.34 -11.38 -11.64
C ASN A 174 -5.54 -10.48 -11.99
N THR A 175 -5.75 -9.40 -11.25
CA THR A 175 -6.86 -8.45 -11.52
C THR A 175 -6.65 -7.70 -12.85
N ILE A 176 -5.41 -7.31 -13.16
CA ILE A 176 -5.07 -6.66 -14.45
C ILE A 176 -5.37 -7.61 -15.61
N VAL A 177 -4.89 -8.85 -15.51
CA VAL A 177 -5.13 -9.87 -16.54
C VAL A 177 -6.62 -10.15 -16.71
N ALA A 178 -7.35 -10.34 -15.60
CA ALA A 178 -8.80 -10.57 -15.65
C ALA A 178 -9.57 -9.40 -16.28
N ALA A 179 -9.16 -8.17 -16.03
CA ALA A 179 -9.77 -7.00 -16.66
C ALA A 179 -9.53 -6.94 -18.17
N ILE A 180 -8.31 -7.29 -18.61
CA ILE A 180 -7.96 -7.38 -20.04
C ILE A 180 -8.75 -8.51 -20.71
N ASP A 181 -8.83 -9.68 -20.10
CA ASP A 181 -9.59 -10.83 -20.58
C ASP A 181 -11.06 -10.47 -20.78
N THR A 182 -11.68 -9.86 -19.77
CA THR A 182 -13.09 -9.44 -19.83
C THR A 182 -13.31 -8.47 -20.98
N ALA A 183 -12.46 -7.46 -21.13
CA ALA A 183 -12.56 -6.49 -22.21
C ALA A 183 -12.43 -7.16 -23.59
N LEU A 184 -11.43 -8.03 -23.79
CA LEU A 184 -11.19 -8.67 -25.09
C LEU A 184 -12.31 -9.67 -25.47
N LEU A 185 -12.89 -10.35 -24.50
CA LEU A 185 -14.04 -11.23 -24.72
C LEU A 185 -15.29 -10.44 -25.08
N GLU A 186 -15.54 -9.34 -24.36
CA GLU A 186 -16.74 -8.51 -24.56
C GLU A 186 -16.72 -7.79 -25.93
N TYR A 187 -15.54 -7.35 -26.36
CA TYR A 187 -15.36 -6.79 -27.70
C TYR A 187 -15.19 -7.84 -28.81
N GLY A 188 -15.24 -9.13 -28.49
CA GLY A 188 -15.14 -10.23 -29.45
C GLY A 188 -13.78 -10.33 -30.18
N VAL A 189 -12.73 -9.74 -29.62
CA VAL A 189 -11.37 -9.72 -30.21
C VAL A 189 -10.71 -11.09 -30.13
N VAL A 190 -10.99 -11.85 -29.06
CA VAL A 190 -10.36 -13.13 -28.80
C VAL A 190 -11.41 -14.18 -28.43
N GLY A 191 -11.32 -15.36 -29.03
CA GLY A 191 -12.13 -16.50 -28.62
C GLY A 191 -11.57 -17.17 -27.37
N GLY A 192 -12.47 -17.80 -26.56
CA GLY A 192 -12.11 -18.39 -25.27
C GLY A 192 -10.94 -19.38 -25.25
N GLY A 193 -10.63 -20.02 -26.39
CA GLY A 193 -9.49 -20.95 -26.48
C GLY A 193 -8.10 -20.31 -26.52
N ALA A 194 -8.01 -19.02 -26.83
CA ALA A 194 -6.73 -18.30 -26.92
C ALA A 194 -6.36 -17.52 -25.64
N LEU A 195 -7.25 -17.48 -24.63
CA LEU A 195 -7.05 -16.73 -23.39
C LEU A 195 -5.82 -17.16 -22.61
N SER A 196 -5.54 -18.45 -22.51
CA SER A 196 -4.38 -18.93 -21.75
C SER A 196 -3.05 -18.44 -22.33
N THR A 197 -2.92 -18.42 -23.64
CA THR A 197 -1.71 -17.90 -24.33
C THR A 197 -1.63 -16.38 -24.20
N LEU A 198 -2.75 -15.70 -24.32
CA LEU A 198 -2.82 -14.25 -24.14
C LEU A 198 -2.40 -13.83 -22.73
N ASN A 199 -2.91 -14.51 -21.69
CA ASN A 199 -2.59 -14.25 -20.30
C ASN A 199 -1.09 -14.42 -20.03
N LEU A 200 -0.47 -15.41 -20.63
CA LEU A 200 0.98 -15.61 -20.54
C LEU A 200 1.74 -14.42 -21.18
N VAL A 201 1.33 -14.00 -22.37
CA VAL A 201 1.95 -12.87 -23.08
C VAL A 201 1.79 -11.57 -22.30
N VAL A 202 0.57 -11.27 -21.83
CA VAL A 202 0.29 -10.09 -21.00
C VAL A 202 1.09 -10.13 -19.70
N GLY A 203 1.13 -11.30 -19.03
CA GLY A 203 1.90 -11.48 -17.81
C GLY A 203 3.40 -11.21 -18.01
N ILE A 204 3.99 -11.73 -19.07
CA ILE A 204 5.40 -11.48 -19.43
C ILE A 204 5.63 -10.00 -19.75
N ALA A 205 4.74 -9.37 -20.53
CA ALA A 205 4.86 -7.96 -20.87
C ALA A 205 4.81 -7.06 -19.61
N VAL A 206 3.87 -7.31 -18.71
CA VAL A 206 3.77 -6.59 -17.42
C VAL A 206 5.03 -6.82 -16.58
N ALA A 207 5.51 -8.07 -16.48
CA ALA A 207 6.71 -8.39 -15.73
C ALA A 207 7.95 -7.66 -16.27
N MET A 208 8.11 -7.57 -17.58
CA MET A 208 9.21 -6.82 -18.21
C MET A 208 9.11 -5.32 -17.92
N LEU A 209 7.93 -4.72 -18.02
CA LEU A 209 7.72 -3.31 -17.70
C LEU A 209 8.06 -3.00 -16.24
N VAL A 210 7.57 -3.83 -15.32
CA VAL A 210 7.86 -3.70 -13.89
C VAL A 210 9.35 -3.86 -13.61
N ALA A 211 10.00 -4.87 -14.21
CA ALA A 211 11.44 -5.09 -14.05
C ALA A 211 12.27 -3.90 -14.53
N MET A 212 11.92 -3.31 -15.68
CA MET A 212 12.60 -2.11 -16.19
C MET A 212 12.52 -0.92 -15.21
N VAL A 213 11.42 -0.78 -14.49
CA VAL A 213 11.26 0.29 -13.51
C VAL A 213 12.03 -0.01 -12.24
N LEU A 214 11.88 -1.24 -11.69
CA LEU A 214 12.48 -1.64 -10.43
C LEU A 214 14.01 -1.70 -10.46
N LEU A 215 14.60 -2.19 -11.56
CA LEU A 215 16.06 -2.26 -11.74
C LEU A 215 16.73 -0.88 -11.70
N GLY A 216 15.99 0.19 -11.95
CA GLY A 216 16.49 1.56 -11.84
C GLY A 216 16.49 2.15 -10.44
N GLY A 217 16.04 1.37 -9.43
CA GLY A 217 16.00 1.78 -8.02
C GLY A 217 14.99 2.88 -7.72
N ILE A 218 15.02 3.38 -6.48
CA ILE A 218 14.00 4.30 -5.95
C ILE A 218 13.87 5.61 -6.73
N LYS A 219 14.95 6.11 -7.30
CA LYS A 219 14.94 7.32 -8.14
C LYS A 219 14.15 7.12 -9.43
N ARG A 220 14.30 5.95 -10.06
CA ARG A 220 13.58 5.62 -11.29
C ARG A 220 12.10 5.35 -10.99
N ILE A 221 11.80 4.67 -9.89
CA ILE A 221 10.43 4.48 -9.41
C ILE A 221 9.76 5.84 -9.21
N GLY A 222 10.42 6.79 -8.50
CA GLY A 222 9.89 8.13 -8.28
C GLY A 222 9.66 8.90 -9.59
N SER A 223 10.60 8.84 -10.54
CA SER A 223 10.47 9.52 -11.83
C SER A 223 9.37 8.93 -12.73
N VAL A 224 9.17 7.61 -12.70
CA VAL A 224 8.10 6.96 -13.46
C VAL A 224 6.75 7.25 -12.82
N SER A 225 6.65 7.15 -11.48
CA SER A 225 5.43 7.48 -10.75
C SER A 225 5.00 8.93 -10.96
N GLU A 226 5.95 9.87 -11.01
CA GLU A 226 5.69 11.29 -11.31
C GLU A 226 5.05 11.52 -12.68
N LYS A 227 5.35 10.66 -13.66
CA LYS A 227 4.79 10.76 -15.02
C LYS A 227 3.45 10.05 -15.19
N LEU A 228 3.16 9.07 -14.33
CA LEU A 228 1.96 8.25 -14.42
C LEU A 228 0.82 8.77 -13.54
N VAL A 229 1.14 9.44 -12.45
CA VAL A 229 0.21 10.03 -11.48
C VAL A 229 -0.02 11.52 -11.76
#